data_a49f1cb1094d693609e39d7d6632d412
#
_entry.id   a49f1cb1094d693609e39d7d6632d412
#
_cell.length_a   1.000
_cell.length_b   1.000
_cell.length_c   1.000
_cell.angle_alpha   90.00
_cell.angle_beta   90.00
_cell.angle_gamma   90.00
#
_symmetry.space_group_name_H-M   'P 1'
#
loop_
_entity.id
_entity.type
_entity.pdbx_description
1 polymer ?
#
loop_
_entity_poly.entity_id
_entity_poly.type
_entity_poly.pdbx_seq_one_letter_code
_entity_poly.pdbx_strand_id
1 'polypeptide(L)'
;MDQTLKHKIFSFIKKPLTIAVLLFVFTLIEIYWAMGSFSDKISSGCLDCSFFDDAYLMTLFSTVFLSIVFLALSFIKSSTLKVILQLLILISVWFFWNYIIFVDRESAWSTYLFKEEIMYTFKFSFLPISILSIVTVFTLNYISRKL
;
A
#
# COMPACT_ATOMS: atom_id res chain seq x y z
N MET A 1 -4.62 12.75 36.87
CA MET A 1 -4.34 12.94 35.45
C MET A 1 -5.61 13.42 34.77
N ASP A 2 -5.57 14.66 34.28
CA ASP A 2 -6.75 15.44 33.88
C ASP A 2 -7.54 14.79 32.73
N GLN A 3 -8.87 14.68 32.90
CA GLN A 3 -9.74 14.06 31.85
C GLN A 3 -9.65 14.81 30.51
N THR A 4 -9.43 16.13 30.57
CA THR A 4 -9.24 16.99 29.41
C THR A 4 -7.96 16.64 28.61
N LEU A 5 -6.88 16.28 29.32
CA LEU A 5 -5.61 15.85 28.67
C LEU A 5 -5.75 14.53 28.00
N LYS A 6 -6.42 13.55 28.62
CA LYS A 6 -6.70 12.23 28.03
C LYS A 6 -7.53 12.35 26.75
N HIS A 7 -8.54 13.19 26.73
CA HIS A 7 -9.40 13.39 25.56
C HIS A 7 -8.63 14.02 24.38
N LYS A 8 -7.76 15.00 24.67
CA LYS A 8 -6.90 15.62 23.64
C LYS A 8 -5.88 14.63 23.05
N ILE A 9 -5.22 13.83 23.89
CA ILE A 9 -4.25 12.81 23.46
C ILE A 9 -4.97 11.74 22.62
N PHE A 10 -6.13 11.28 23.05
CA PHE A 10 -6.90 10.27 22.32
C PHE A 10 -7.35 10.77 20.94
N SER A 11 -7.84 12.01 20.85
CA SER A 11 -8.21 12.64 19.58
C SER A 11 -7.00 12.81 18.64
N PHE A 12 -5.82 13.12 19.19
CA PHE A 12 -4.59 13.28 18.39
C PHE A 12 -4.10 11.96 17.80
N ILE A 13 -4.23 10.85 18.53
CA ILE A 13 -3.78 9.52 18.09
C ILE A 13 -4.80 8.85 17.17
N LYS A 14 -6.08 9.13 17.31
CA LYS A 14 -7.16 8.47 16.56
C LYS A 14 -7.01 8.63 15.05
N LYS A 15 -6.68 9.82 14.57
CA LYS A 15 -6.55 10.10 13.13
C LYS A 15 -5.42 9.33 12.47
N PRO A 16 -4.16 9.39 12.93
CA PRO A 16 -3.06 8.62 12.32
C PRO A 16 -3.28 7.11 12.44
N LEU A 17 -3.84 6.63 13.54
CA LEU A 17 -4.14 5.20 13.70
C LEU A 17 -5.19 4.73 12.69
N THR A 18 -6.25 5.50 12.47
CA THR A 18 -7.28 5.15 11.48
C THR A 18 -6.69 5.14 10.07
N ILE A 19 -5.82 6.09 9.72
CA ILE A 19 -5.12 6.14 8.43
C ILE A 19 -4.25 4.88 8.27
N ALA A 20 -3.48 4.51 9.29
CA ALA A 20 -2.61 3.35 9.24
C ALA A 20 -3.40 2.04 9.06
N VAL A 21 -4.48 1.85 9.81
CA VAL A 21 -5.33 0.65 9.69
C VAL A 21 -5.94 0.53 8.29
N LEU A 22 -6.45 1.63 7.74
CA LEU A 22 -7.01 1.63 6.39
C LEU A 22 -5.95 1.33 5.33
N LEU A 23 -4.78 1.97 5.41
CA LEU A 23 -3.67 1.70 4.49
C LEU A 23 -3.22 0.24 4.58
N PHE A 24 -3.14 -0.32 5.79
CA PHE A 24 -2.78 -1.73 5.99
C PHE A 24 -3.78 -2.65 5.27
N VAL A 25 -5.07 -2.48 5.53
CA VAL A 25 -6.12 -3.34 4.94
C VAL A 25 -6.14 -3.22 3.42
N PHE A 26 -6.15 -2.00 2.88
CA PHE A 26 -6.21 -1.80 1.43
C PHE A 26 -4.93 -2.29 0.71
N THR A 27 -3.75 -2.10 1.30
CA THR A 27 -2.50 -2.60 0.72
C THR A 27 -2.48 -4.13 0.72
N LEU A 28 -2.92 -4.78 1.79
CA LEU A 28 -2.99 -6.23 1.83
C LEU A 28 -3.96 -6.79 0.78
N ILE A 29 -5.15 -6.19 0.65
CA ILE A 29 -6.13 -6.58 -0.37
C ILE A 29 -5.56 -6.37 -1.78
N GLU A 30 -4.85 -5.26 -2.01
CA GLU A 30 -4.24 -4.96 -3.30
C GLU A 30 -3.21 -6.00 -3.70
N ILE A 31 -2.26 -6.33 -2.83
CA ILE A 31 -1.22 -7.34 -3.09
C ILE A 31 -1.85 -8.70 -3.41
N TYR A 32 -2.84 -9.13 -2.63
CA TYR A 32 -3.52 -10.40 -2.88
C TYR A 32 -4.33 -10.39 -4.18
N TRP A 33 -4.96 -9.30 -4.53
CA TRP A 33 -5.69 -9.20 -5.78
C TRP A 33 -4.76 -9.17 -7.00
N ALA A 34 -3.67 -8.40 -6.93
CA ALA A 34 -2.73 -8.25 -8.03
C ALA A 34 -1.84 -9.48 -8.22
N MET A 35 -1.28 -10.02 -7.14
CA MET A 35 -0.22 -11.02 -7.14
C MET A 35 -0.61 -12.37 -6.53
N GLY A 36 -1.84 -12.54 -6.07
CA GLY A 36 -2.30 -13.79 -5.43
C GLY A 36 -2.22 -15.02 -6.33
N SER A 37 -2.21 -14.87 -7.66
CA SER A 37 -1.97 -15.95 -8.60
C SER A 37 -0.56 -16.57 -8.49
N PHE A 38 0.37 -15.91 -7.82
CA PHE A 38 1.73 -16.40 -7.57
C PHE A 38 1.91 -16.94 -6.14
N SER A 39 0.82 -17.09 -5.37
CA SER A 39 0.87 -17.55 -3.96
C SER A 39 1.49 -18.94 -3.79
N ASP A 40 1.29 -19.82 -4.76
CA ASP A 40 1.79 -21.20 -4.72
C ASP A 40 3.22 -21.34 -5.27
N LYS A 41 3.80 -20.24 -5.77
CA LYS A 41 5.16 -20.24 -6.29
C LYS A 41 6.19 -20.00 -5.20
N ILE A 42 7.32 -20.68 -5.33
CA ILE A 42 8.44 -20.57 -4.38
C ILE A 42 9.12 -19.22 -4.54
N SER A 43 9.42 -18.54 -3.44
CA SER A 43 10.23 -17.32 -3.43
C SER A 43 11.69 -17.65 -3.76
N SER A 44 12.32 -16.87 -4.61
CA SER A 44 13.75 -16.99 -4.93
C SER A 44 14.64 -16.45 -3.81
N GLY A 45 14.13 -15.50 -3.03
CA GLY A 45 14.85 -14.90 -1.90
C GLY A 45 14.77 -15.71 -0.61
N CYS A 46 13.71 -16.51 -0.44
CA CYS A 46 13.49 -17.33 0.76
C CYS A 46 12.64 -18.55 0.41
N LEU A 47 13.30 -19.71 0.27
CA LEU A 47 12.63 -20.95 -0.17
C LEU A 47 11.49 -21.42 0.75
N ASP A 48 11.56 -21.12 2.03
CA ASP A 48 10.58 -21.52 3.05
C ASP A 48 9.55 -20.42 3.38
N CYS A 49 9.69 -19.22 2.78
CA CYS A 49 8.78 -18.10 3.05
C CYS A 49 7.47 -18.26 2.29
N SER A 50 6.36 -18.16 3.03
CA SER A 50 5.04 -18.16 2.41
C SER A 50 4.75 -16.82 1.70
N PHE A 51 3.84 -16.85 0.74
CA PHE A 51 3.36 -15.61 0.10
C PHE A 51 2.74 -14.65 1.13
N PHE A 52 2.10 -15.20 2.15
CA PHE A 52 1.52 -14.40 3.24
C PHE A 52 2.60 -13.61 3.99
N ASP A 53 3.74 -14.23 4.30
CA ASP A 53 4.83 -13.57 5.04
C ASP A 53 5.37 -12.38 4.25
N ASP A 54 5.61 -12.56 2.95
CA ASP A 54 6.06 -11.49 2.06
C ASP A 54 5.02 -10.35 1.97
N ALA A 55 3.77 -10.70 1.67
CA ALA A 55 2.68 -9.74 1.58
C ALA A 55 2.46 -8.97 2.88
N TYR A 56 2.56 -9.65 4.02
CA TYR A 56 2.43 -9.05 5.35
C TYR A 56 3.55 -8.04 5.64
N LEU A 57 4.81 -8.43 5.41
CA LEU A 57 5.96 -7.55 5.60
C LEU A 57 5.90 -6.33 4.68
N MET A 58 5.63 -6.52 3.40
CA MET A 58 5.49 -5.43 2.43
C MET A 58 4.35 -4.47 2.82
N THR A 59 3.24 -5.03 3.31
CA THR A 59 2.12 -4.23 3.83
C THR A 59 2.49 -3.43 5.05
N LEU A 60 3.24 -4.00 6.00
CA LEU A 60 3.72 -3.27 7.19
C LEU A 60 4.61 -2.09 6.81
N PHE A 61 5.63 -2.33 5.98
CA PHE A 61 6.53 -1.27 5.52
C PHE A 61 5.77 -0.17 4.77
N SER A 62 4.87 -0.55 3.87
CA SER A 62 4.03 0.40 3.14
C SER A 62 3.16 1.21 4.08
N THR A 63 2.55 0.57 5.08
CA THR A 63 1.66 1.24 6.05
C THR A 63 2.42 2.30 6.83
N VAL A 64 3.60 1.98 7.35
CA VAL A 64 4.43 2.94 8.09
C VAL A 64 4.85 4.10 7.18
N PHE A 65 5.42 3.79 6.02
CA PHE A 65 5.88 4.80 5.06
C PHE A 65 4.74 5.71 4.59
N LEU A 66 3.66 5.12 4.09
CA LEU A 66 2.51 5.88 3.56
C LEU A 66 1.81 6.68 4.66
N SER A 67 1.73 6.18 5.89
CA SER A 67 1.14 6.93 7.01
C SER A 67 1.92 8.21 7.29
N ILE A 68 3.25 8.13 7.34
CA ILE A 68 4.12 9.30 7.54
C ILE A 68 3.94 10.29 6.39
N VAL A 69 4.01 9.81 5.15
CA VAL A 69 3.88 10.65 3.96
C VAL A 69 2.49 11.32 3.90
N PHE A 70 1.41 10.57 4.15
CA PHE A 70 0.05 11.10 4.11
C PHE A 70 -0.23 12.11 5.23
N LEU A 71 0.37 11.92 6.40
CA LEU A 71 0.36 12.93 7.46
C LEU A 71 1.11 14.19 7.03
N ALA A 72 2.29 14.06 6.40
CA ALA A 72 3.03 15.19 5.85
C ALA A 72 2.22 15.92 4.76
N LEU A 73 1.57 15.19 3.86
CA LEU A 73 0.71 15.77 2.82
C LEU A 73 -0.53 16.48 3.40
N SER A 74 -0.91 16.18 4.64
CA SER A 74 -2.05 16.86 5.29
C SER A 74 -1.81 18.35 5.50
N PHE A 75 -0.55 18.83 5.51
CA PHE A 75 -0.19 20.25 5.61
C PHE A 75 -0.38 21.02 4.30
N ILE A 76 -0.59 20.32 3.18
CA ILE A 76 -0.83 20.98 1.88
C ILE A 76 -2.23 21.59 1.87
N LYS A 77 -2.28 22.93 1.59
CA LYS A 77 -3.53 23.69 1.58
C LYS A 77 -4.42 23.34 0.38
N SER A 78 -3.84 23.03 -0.79
CA SER A 78 -4.59 22.67 -1.99
C SER A 78 -5.12 21.23 -1.90
N SER A 79 -6.44 21.08 -1.83
CA SER A 79 -7.10 19.77 -1.75
C SER A 79 -6.82 18.91 -2.99
N THR A 80 -6.83 19.52 -4.18
CA THR A 80 -6.59 18.83 -5.46
C THR A 80 -5.16 18.31 -5.53
N LEU A 81 -4.16 19.17 -5.22
CA LEU A 81 -2.76 18.78 -5.23
C LEU A 81 -2.49 17.64 -4.24
N LYS A 82 -3.07 17.73 -3.05
CA LYS A 82 -2.97 16.68 -2.03
C LYS A 82 -3.48 15.33 -2.55
N VAL A 83 -4.67 15.28 -3.16
CA VAL A 83 -5.26 14.05 -3.70
C VAL A 83 -4.40 13.48 -4.83
N ILE A 84 -3.91 14.31 -5.74
CA ILE A 84 -3.03 13.86 -6.83
C ILE A 84 -1.74 13.25 -6.29
N LEU A 85 -1.09 13.91 -5.33
CA LEU A 85 0.15 13.39 -4.72
C LEU A 85 -0.10 12.10 -3.95
N GLN A 86 -1.20 12.00 -3.22
CA GLN A 86 -1.58 10.75 -2.53
C GLN A 86 -1.77 9.59 -3.51
N LEU A 87 -2.46 9.82 -4.63
CA LEU A 87 -2.66 8.82 -5.67
C LEU A 87 -1.34 8.40 -6.31
N LEU A 88 -0.50 9.35 -6.72
CA LEU A 88 0.78 9.06 -7.37
C LEU A 88 1.71 8.25 -6.47
N ILE A 89 1.84 8.63 -5.21
CA ILE A 89 2.71 7.92 -4.25
C ILE A 89 2.16 6.52 -3.95
N LEU A 90 0.85 6.39 -3.75
CA LEU A 90 0.21 5.10 -3.47
C LEU A 90 0.39 4.13 -4.65
N ILE A 91 0.09 4.58 -5.86
CA ILE A 91 0.28 3.79 -7.10
C ILE A 91 1.74 3.35 -7.25
N SER A 92 2.69 4.27 -7.02
CA SER A 92 4.12 3.98 -7.15
C SER A 92 4.58 2.91 -6.13
N VAL A 93 4.14 3.01 -4.88
CA VAL A 93 4.49 2.05 -3.82
C VAL A 93 3.89 0.67 -4.11
N TRP A 94 2.62 0.61 -4.50
CA TRP A 94 1.97 -0.65 -4.80
C TRP A 94 2.56 -1.31 -6.06
N PHE A 95 2.82 -0.55 -7.11
CA PHE A 95 3.47 -1.08 -8.31
C PHE A 95 4.88 -1.61 -8.01
N PHE A 96 5.64 -0.92 -7.16
CA PHE A 96 6.97 -1.35 -6.73
C PHE A 96 6.93 -2.71 -6.02
N TRP A 97 6.01 -2.92 -5.08
CA TRP A 97 5.88 -4.20 -4.39
C TRP A 97 5.39 -5.32 -5.30
N ASN A 98 4.43 -5.04 -6.15
CA ASN A 98 3.97 -6.01 -7.16
C ASN A 98 5.08 -6.43 -8.11
N TYR A 99 5.94 -5.50 -8.51
CA TYR A 99 7.13 -5.82 -9.30
C TYR A 99 8.09 -6.74 -8.54
N ILE A 100 8.37 -6.45 -7.27
CA ILE A 100 9.23 -7.31 -6.44
C ILE A 100 8.66 -8.72 -6.31
N ILE A 101 7.36 -8.85 -6.03
CA ILE A 101 6.71 -10.16 -5.92
C ILE A 101 6.77 -10.92 -7.24
N PHE A 102 6.50 -10.26 -8.37
CA PHE A 102 6.57 -10.88 -9.69
C PHE A 102 7.99 -11.37 -10.00
N VAL A 103 9.00 -10.54 -9.75
CA VAL A 103 10.39 -10.93 -9.99
C VAL A 103 10.80 -12.08 -9.08
N ASP A 104 10.49 -12.00 -7.81
CA ASP A 104 10.88 -13.01 -6.83
C ASP A 104 10.22 -14.38 -7.08
N ARG A 105 8.94 -14.40 -7.43
CA ARG A 105 8.16 -15.64 -7.51
C ARG A 105 7.96 -16.18 -8.93
N GLU A 106 8.18 -15.37 -9.96
CA GLU A 106 7.99 -15.79 -11.36
C GLU A 106 9.25 -15.58 -12.18
N SER A 107 9.75 -14.34 -12.28
CA SER A 107 10.83 -14.01 -13.20
C SER A 107 12.15 -14.68 -12.83
N ALA A 108 12.48 -14.79 -11.55
CA ALA A 108 13.70 -15.45 -11.08
C ALA A 108 13.80 -16.92 -11.46
N TRP A 109 12.68 -17.57 -11.76
CA TRP A 109 12.60 -18.97 -12.21
C TRP A 109 12.44 -19.12 -13.72
N SER A 110 12.49 -18.03 -14.47
CA SER A 110 12.22 -17.96 -15.90
C SER A 110 13.22 -17.04 -16.61
N THR A 111 13.18 -16.98 -17.95
CA THR A 111 14.11 -16.19 -18.77
C THR A 111 13.49 -14.88 -19.25
N TYR A 112 12.77 -14.17 -18.38
CA TYR A 112 12.19 -12.87 -18.72
C TYR A 112 13.26 -11.81 -18.92
N LEU A 113 13.06 -10.95 -19.92
CA LEU A 113 13.80 -9.72 -20.06
C LEU A 113 13.19 -8.64 -19.14
N PHE A 114 13.99 -7.69 -18.68
CA PHE A 114 13.53 -6.60 -17.80
C PHE A 114 12.28 -5.87 -18.32
N LYS A 115 12.18 -5.68 -19.65
CA LYS A 115 11.01 -5.08 -20.28
C LYS A 115 9.76 -5.95 -20.13
N GLU A 116 9.92 -7.24 -20.22
CA GLU A 116 8.83 -8.20 -20.08
C GLU A 116 8.35 -8.27 -18.62
N GLU A 117 9.27 -8.24 -17.66
CA GLU A 117 8.92 -8.20 -16.23
C GLU A 117 8.03 -7.01 -15.91
N ILE A 118 8.40 -5.81 -16.35
CA ILE A 118 7.59 -4.59 -16.17
C ILE A 118 6.23 -4.73 -16.86
N MET A 119 6.20 -5.26 -18.09
CA MET A 119 4.96 -5.40 -18.83
C MET A 119 4.00 -6.39 -18.19
N TYR A 120 4.49 -7.53 -17.71
CA TYR A 120 3.66 -8.51 -17.01
C TYR A 120 3.19 -7.99 -15.66
N THR A 121 4.09 -7.39 -14.88
CA THR A 121 3.69 -6.73 -13.61
C THR A 121 2.59 -5.70 -13.85
N PHE A 122 2.74 -4.85 -14.85
CA PHE A 122 1.72 -3.87 -15.20
C PHE A 122 0.39 -4.54 -15.57
N LYS A 123 0.43 -5.60 -16.37
CA LYS A 123 -0.77 -6.34 -16.79
C LYS A 123 -1.58 -6.90 -15.61
N PHE A 124 -0.90 -7.47 -14.62
CA PHE A 124 -1.57 -8.03 -13.43
C PHE A 124 -2.02 -6.95 -12.44
N SER A 125 -1.24 -5.88 -12.30
CA SER A 125 -1.45 -4.85 -11.28
C SER A 125 -2.35 -3.71 -11.71
N PHE A 126 -2.51 -3.46 -13.01
CA PHE A 126 -3.20 -2.26 -13.52
C PHE A 126 -4.61 -2.10 -12.96
N LEU A 127 -5.41 -3.16 -13.02
CA LEU A 127 -6.81 -3.11 -12.58
C LEU A 127 -6.92 -3.01 -11.04
N PRO A 128 -6.25 -3.86 -10.24
CA PRO A 128 -6.27 -3.73 -8.79
C PRO A 128 -5.79 -2.35 -8.31
N ILE A 129 -4.63 -1.89 -8.79
CA ILE A 129 -4.07 -0.59 -8.40
C ILE A 129 -5.03 0.55 -8.75
N SER A 130 -5.58 0.55 -9.98
CA SER A 130 -6.46 1.64 -10.44
C SER A 130 -7.71 1.75 -9.58
N ILE A 131 -8.38 0.65 -9.30
CA ILE A 131 -9.61 0.66 -8.51
C ILE A 131 -9.32 0.98 -7.04
N LEU A 132 -8.39 0.22 -6.43
CA LEU A 132 -8.17 0.32 -4.99
C LEU A 132 -7.49 1.63 -4.60
N SER A 133 -6.60 2.21 -5.43
CA SER A 133 -5.99 3.50 -5.12
C SER A 133 -7.02 4.63 -5.05
N ILE A 134 -7.97 4.65 -5.98
CA ILE A 134 -9.07 5.61 -5.96
C ILE A 134 -9.91 5.43 -4.69
N VAL A 135 -10.37 4.20 -4.42
CA VAL A 135 -11.18 3.88 -3.25
C VAL A 135 -10.45 4.26 -1.95
N THR A 136 -9.17 3.91 -1.85
CA THR A 136 -8.35 4.21 -0.66
C THR A 136 -8.24 5.72 -0.42
N VAL A 137 -7.85 6.49 -1.43
CA VAL A 137 -7.67 7.93 -1.29
C VAL A 137 -9.00 8.64 -1.00
N PHE A 138 -10.09 8.23 -1.64
CA PHE A 138 -11.42 8.77 -1.33
C PHE A 138 -11.83 8.46 0.11
N THR A 139 -11.68 7.22 0.55
CA THR A 139 -12.02 6.78 1.92
C THR A 139 -11.22 7.55 2.96
N LEU A 140 -9.89 7.67 2.75
CA LEU A 140 -9.00 8.39 3.65
C LEU A 140 -9.37 9.88 3.75
N ASN A 141 -9.63 10.54 2.62
CA ASN A 141 -10.01 11.95 2.64
C ASN A 141 -11.40 12.17 3.25
N TYR A 142 -12.35 11.26 3.03
CA TYR A 142 -13.67 11.33 3.65
C TYR A 142 -13.58 11.20 5.17
N ILE A 143 -12.87 10.18 5.65
CA ILE A 143 -12.70 9.93 7.10
C ILE A 143 -11.88 11.04 7.75
N SER A 144 -10.81 11.52 7.08
CA SER A 144 -9.97 12.60 7.60
C SER A 144 -10.70 13.94 7.76
N ARG A 145 -11.82 14.15 7.05
CA ARG A 145 -12.69 15.33 7.23
C ARG A 145 -13.66 15.20 8.40
N LYS A 146 -13.97 13.96 8.79
CA LYS A 146 -14.93 13.69 9.88
C LYS A 146 -14.26 13.53 11.26
N LEU A 147 -12.97 13.24 11.28
CA LEU A 147 -12.13 13.12 12.49
C LEU A 147 -11.43 14.46 12.80
#